data_7423af0f7210e887aa8ccbcb96a65648
#
_entry.id   7423af0f7210e887aa8ccbcb96a65648
#
_cell.length_a   1.000
_cell.length_b   1.000
_cell.length_c   1.000
_cell.angle_alpha   90.00
_cell.angle_beta   90.00
_cell.angle_gamma   90.00
#
_symmetry.space_group_name_H-M   'P 1'
#
loop_
_entity.id
_entity.type
_entity.pdbx_description
1 polymer ?
#
loop_
_entity_poly.entity_id
_entity_poly.type
_entity_poly.pdbx_seq_one_letter_code
_entity_poly.pdbx_strand_id
1 'polypeptide(L)'
;MSTPPIIEHIERNLEPIPNEGAGKTIEFDGTKIHLLKFVDQPIPSVTTICTCGLSKHAFGSSTGKVRQEILLGYFSIYESDQWYALVSAMCEDLLATHKALEMGQVYDVPGSLFPNKNISGLYCSFPAFYADDIWVCDGTNPDTYFIWLFPVTKDEGVIVKSGV
;
A
#
# COMPACT_ATOMS: atom_id res chain seq x y z
N MET A 1 8.36 -25.83 -8.10
CA MET A 1 7.79 -24.60 -8.66
C MET A 1 8.53 -23.40 -8.11
N SER A 2 8.83 -22.43 -8.97
CA SER A 2 9.49 -21.21 -8.51
C SER A 2 8.52 -20.31 -7.76
N THR A 3 9.03 -19.56 -6.79
CA THR A 3 8.25 -18.56 -6.07
C THR A 3 7.86 -17.43 -7.03
N PRO A 4 6.62 -16.94 -6.99
CA PRO A 4 6.22 -15.80 -7.83
C PRO A 4 7.11 -14.58 -7.58
N PRO A 5 7.42 -13.80 -8.64
CA PRO A 5 8.34 -12.64 -8.50
C PRO A 5 7.94 -11.63 -7.43
N ILE A 6 6.65 -11.37 -7.28
CA ILE A 6 6.15 -10.42 -6.27
C ILE A 6 6.46 -10.92 -4.86
N ILE A 7 6.26 -12.20 -4.59
CA ILE A 7 6.53 -12.79 -3.29
C ILE A 7 8.02 -12.73 -2.98
N GLU A 8 8.87 -13.11 -3.93
CA GLU A 8 10.32 -13.01 -3.77
C GLU A 8 10.76 -11.58 -3.48
N HIS A 9 10.17 -10.63 -4.18
CA HIS A 9 10.50 -9.21 -4.03
C HIS A 9 10.14 -8.72 -2.62
N ILE A 10 8.95 -9.08 -2.13
CA ILE A 10 8.50 -8.72 -0.78
C ILE A 10 9.43 -9.33 0.27
N GLU A 11 9.72 -10.63 0.16
CA GLU A 11 10.56 -11.34 1.14
C GLU A 11 12.00 -10.84 1.16
N ARG A 12 12.51 -10.40 0.02
CA ARG A 12 13.87 -9.85 -0.08
C ARG A 12 13.98 -8.46 0.58
N ASN A 13 12.93 -7.67 0.53
CA ASN A 13 12.96 -6.27 0.96
C ASN A 13 12.33 -6.00 2.34
N LEU A 14 11.48 -6.90 2.83
CA LEU A 14 10.88 -6.79 4.17
C LEU A 14 11.39 -7.97 4.99
N GLU A 15 10.52 -8.89 5.32
CA GLU A 15 10.89 -10.12 6.01
C GLU A 15 10.20 -11.28 5.31
N PRO A 16 10.58 -12.52 5.62
CA PRO A 16 9.81 -13.67 5.13
C PRO A 16 8.33 -13.46 5.43
N ILE A 17 7.48 -13.80 4.47
CA ILE A 17 6.04 -13.63 4.64
C ILE A 17 5.59 -14.38 5.90
N PRO A 18 4.92 -13.69 6.84
CA PRO A 18 4.50 -14.33 8.08
C PRO A 18 3.59 -15.53 7.84
N ASN A 19 3.71 -16.52 8.70
CA ASN A 19 2.81 -17.67 8.71
C ASN A 19 1.40 -17.23 9.12
N GLU A 20 0.48 -18.18 9.15
CA GLU A 20 -0.93 -17.94 9.46
C GLU A 20 -1.14 -16.97 10.64
N GLY A 21 -2.10 -16.06 10.47
CA GLY A 21 -2.51 -15.11 11.49
C GLY A 21 -1.95 -13.71 11.36
N ALA A 22 -0.96 -13.50 10.49
CA ALA A 22 -0.32 -12.19 10.35
C ALA A 22 -0.77 -11.47 9.09
N GLY A 23 -2.08 -11.28 8.93
CA GLY A 23 -2.64 -10.59 7.78
C GLY A 23 -4.06 -11.01 7.50
N LYS A 24 -4.61 -10.50 6.41
CA LYS A 24 -5.96 -10.81 5.94
C LYS A 24 -5.94 -11.06 4.45
N THR A 25 -6.89 -11.84 3.97
CA THR A 25 -7.13 -12.02 2.53
C THR A 25 -8.48 -11.43 2.20
N ILE A 26 -8.52 -10.60 1.16
CA ILE A 26 -9.75 -10.01 0.64
C ILE A 26 -9.95 -10.49 -0.80
N GLU A 27 -11.19 -10.42 -1.28
CA GLU A 27 -11.53 -10.84 -2.63
C GLU A 27 -12.52 -9.87 -3.26
N PHE A 28 -12.20 -9.41 -4.47
CA PHE A 28 -13.07 -8.54 -5.27
C PHE A 28 -13.11 -9.09 -6.70
N ASP A 29 -14.31 -9.39 -7.20
CA ASP A 29 -14.53 -9.90 -8.56
C ASP A 29 -13.59 -11.05 -8.94
N GLY A 30 -13.41 -12.00 -8.03
CA GLY A 30 -12.54 -13.15 -8.24
C GLY A 30 -11.06 -12.91 -8.04
N THR A 31 -10.65 -11.68 -7.75
CA THR A 31 -9.25 -11.35 -7.45
C THR A 31 -9.00 -11.45 -5.96
N LYS A 32 -8.07 -12.31 -5.57
CA LYS A 32 -7.63 -12.44 -4.18
C LYS A 32 -6.43 -11.56 -3.93
N ILE A 33 -6.50 -10.75 -2.89
CA ILE A 33 -5.40 -9.90 -2.45
C ILE A 33 -5.10 -10.21 -1.00
N HIS A 34 -3.84 -10.56 -0.73
CA HIS A 34 -3.37 -10.79 0.63
C HIS A 34 -2.88 -9.46 1.19
N LEU A 35 -3.34 -9.12 2.38
CA LEU A 35 -2.87 -7.95 3.14
C LEU A 35 -1.89 -8.47 4.18
N LEU A 36 -0.61 -8.38 3.86
CA LEU A 36 0.47 -8.94 4.70
C LEU A 36 0.91 -7.89 5.71
N LYS A 37 1.00 -8.28 6.98
CA LYS A 37 1.37 -7.37 8.06
C LYS A 37 2.78 -7.69 8.56
N PHE A 38 3.63 -6.68 8.55
CA PHE A 38 5.01 -6.75 9.01
C PHE A 38 5.20 -5.80 10.19
N VAL A 39 5.34 -6.37 11.39
CA VAL A 39 5.55 -5.59 12.60
C VAL A 39 7.04 -5.23 12.70
N ASP A 40 7.34 -4.01 13.15
CA ASP A 40 8.72 -3.49 13.26
C ASP A 40 9.48 -3.49 11.93
N GLN A 41 8.77 -3.16 10.85
CA GLN A 41 9.34 -3.00 9.50
C GLN A 41 8.84 -1.69 8.90
N PRO A 42 9.70 -0.91 8.32
CA PRO A 42 11.15 -1.09 8.07
C PRO A 42 12.03 -0.79 9.28
N ILE A 43 11.49 -0.26 10.35
CA ILE A 43 12.20 0.03 11.60
C ILE A 43 11.32 -0.33 12.80
N PRO A 44 11.90 -0.48 14.01
CA PRO A 44 11.12 -0.68 15.22
C PRO A 44 10.05 0.41 15.39
N SER A 45 8.92 0.05 15.97
CA SER A 45 7.77 0.94 16.23
C SER A 45 6.96 1.33 14.99
N VAL A 46 7.30 0.82 13.81
CA VAL A 46 6.50 0.99 12.59
C VAL A 46 5.96 -0.37 12.16
N THR A 47 4.68 -0.40 11.79
CA THR A 47 4.05 -1.57 11.20
C THR A 47 3.71 -1.26 9.75
N THR A 48 3.99 -2.20 8.86
CA THR A 48 3.68 -2.06 7.44
C THR A 48 2.67 -3.12 7.03
N ILE A 49 1.63 -2.69 6.32
CA ILE A 49 0.74 -3.60 5.58
C ILE A 49 1.14 -3.53 4.12
N CYS A 50 1.44 -4.68 3.53
CA CYS A 50 1.82 -4.80 2.13
C CYS A 50 0.79 -5.65 1.41
N THR A 51 0.27 -5.15 0.28
CA THR A 51 -0.64 -5.95 -0.54
C THR A 51 0.15 -6.97 -1.37
N CYS A 52 -0.46 -8.10 -1.64
CA CYS A 52 0.08 -9.09 -2.56
C CYS A 52 -1.07 -9.69 -3.36
N GLY A 53 -1.13 -9.39 -4.63
CA GLY A 53 -2.20 -9.81 -5.53
C GLY A 53 -2.80 -8.69 -6.36
N LEU A 54 -2.66 -7.44 -5.92
CA LEU A 54 -3.14 -6.28 -6.66
C LEU A 54 -2.46 -6.17 -8.04
N SER A 55 -1.18 -6.51 -8.10
CA SER A 55 -0.36 -6.47 -9.31
C SER A 55 -0.71 -7.52 -10.37
N LYS A 56 -1.69 -8.38 -10.09
CA LYS A 56 -2.26 -9.26 -11.13
C LYS A 56 -2.97 -8.45 -12.22
N HIS A 57 -3.33 -7.21 -11.90
CA HIS A 57 -3.98 -6.28 -12.83
C HIS A 57 -3.05 -5.14 -13.19
N ALA A 58 -3.18 -4.63 -14.41
CA ALA A 58 -2.50 -3.41 -14.83
C ALA A 58 -3.48 -2.24 -14.75
N PHE A 59 -2.99 -1.10 -14.29
CA PHE A 59 -3.80 0.11 -14.09
C PHE A 59 -3.33 1.23 -14.99
N GLY A 60 -4.25 2.07 -15.44
CA GLY A 60 -3.92 3.21 -16.29
C GLY A 60 -3.29 4.34 -15.48
N SER A 61 -2.17 4.86 -15.96
CA SER A 61 -1.50 6.02 -15.39
C SER A 61 -1.27 7.08 -16.47
N SER A 62 -0.73 8.23 -16.06
CA SER A 62 -0.38 9.31 -17.01
C SER A 62 0.68 8.88 -18.03
N THR A 63 1.46 7.84 -17.73
CA THR A 63 2.55 7.36 -18.60
C THR A 63 2.26 6.02 -19.27
N GLY A 64 1.04 5.48 -19.12
CA GLY A 64 0.64 4.21 -19.67
C GLY A 64 0.17 3.23 -18.60
N LYS A 65 0.16 1.94 -18.92
CA LYS A 65 -0.25 0.90 -17.98
C LYS A 65 0.88 0.56 -17.02
N VAL A 66 0.55 0.44 -15.74
CA VAL A 66 1.49 0.04 -14.68
C VAL A 66 0.84 -1.00 -13.77
N ARG A 67 1.67 -1.79 -13.09
CA ARG A 67 1.20 -2.66 -12.02
C ARG A 67 1.65 -2.05 -10.70
N GLN A 68 0.84 -2.23 -9.65
CA GLN A 68 1.11 -1.64 -8.35
C GLN A 68 0.77 -2.60 -7.21
N GLU A 69 1.56 -2.52 -6.14
CA GLU A 69 1.20 -3.05 -4.83
C GLU A 69 1.32 -1.90 -3.84
N ILE A 70 0.60 -1.97 -2.75
CA ILE A 70 0.52 -0.89 -1.75
C ILE A 70 1.36 -1.26 -0.52
N LEU A 71 2.15 -0.31 -0.05
CA LEU A 71 2.80 -0.33 1.26
C LEU A 71 2.14 0.74 2.11
N LEU A 72 1.47 0.35 3.18
CA LEU A 72 0.91 1.30 4.14
C LEU A 72 1.69 1.20 5.44
N GLY A 73 2.40 2.26 5.81
CA GLY A 73 3.15 2.32 7.07
C GLY A 73 2.42 3.16 8.10
N TYR A 74 2.42 2.72 9.35
CA TYR A 74 1.88 3.48 10.47
C TYR A 74 2.66 3.16 11.75
N PHE A 75 2.66 4.09 12.71
CA PHE A 75 3.28 3.82 13.99
C PHE A 75 2.51 2.72 14.72
N SER A 76 3.22 1.72 15.24
CA SER A 76 2.60 0.54 15.85
C SER A 76 1.71 0.88 17.04
N ILE A 77 1.98 2.01 17.71
CA ILE A 77 1.14 2.50 18.81
C ILE A 77 -0.30 2.81 18.36
N TYR A 78 -0.51 3.03 17.06
CA TYR A 78 -1.83 3.30 16.49
C TYR A 78 -2.46 2.06 15.86
N GLU A 79 -2.05 0.87 16.27
CA GLU A 79 -2.57 -0.38 15.76
C GLU A 79 -4.10 -0.42 15.83
N SER A 80 -4.73 -0.80 14.72
CA SER A 80 -6.19 -0.88 14.60
C SER A 80 -6.55 -1.70 13.35
N ASP A 81 -7.66 -2.43 13.43
CA ASP A 81 -8.21 -3.12 12.25
C ASP A 81 -8.64 -2.15 11.14
N GLN A 82 -8.82 -0.87 11.46
CA GLN A 82 -9.21 0.14 10.48
C GLN A 82 -8.14 0.35 9.40
N TRP A 83 -6.88 0.05 9.69
CA TRP A 83 -5.83 0.10 8.67
C TRP A 83 -6.08 -0.94 7.57
N TYR A 84 -6.53 -2.14 7.94
CA TYR A 84 -6.94 -3.16 6.96
C TYR A 84 -8.14 -2.69 6.14
N ALA A 85 -9.14 -2.10 6.81
CA ALA A 85 -10.33 -1.59 6.13
C ALA A 85 -9.95 -0.51 5.11
N LEU A 86 -9.01 0.36 5.46
CA LEU A 86 -8.55 1.43 4.58
C LEU A 86 -7.83 0.86 3.35
N VAL A 87 -6.89 -0.06 3.54
CA VAL A 87 -6.19 -0.69 2.42
C VAL A 87 -7.17 -1.46 1.53
N SER A 88 -8.13 -2.16 2.13
CA SER A 88 -9.17 -2.89 1.39
C SER A 88 -9.97 -1.94 0.50
N ALA A 89 -10.37 -0.78 1.04
CA ALA A 89 -11.12 0.22 0.27
C ALA A 89 -10.29 0.78 -0.89
N MET A 90 -9.00 1.01 -0.67
CA MET A 90 -8.09 1.45 -1.74
C MET A 90 -7.96 0.40 -2.85
N CYS A 91 -7.83 -0.87 -2.48
CA CYS A 91 -7.77 -1.97 -3.46
C CYS A 91 -9.06 -2.08 -4.27
N GLU A 92 -10.20 -2.00 -3.59
CA GLU A 92 -11.51 -2.05 -4.25
C GLU A 92 -11.66 -0.92 -5.26
N ASP A 93 -11.28 0.29 -4.88
CA ASP A 93 -11.34 1.45 -5.75
C ASP A 93 -10.44 1.30 -6.98
N LEU A 94 -9.21 0.84 -6.79
CA LEU A 94 -8.28 0.57 -7.89
C LEU A 94 -8.85 -0.45 -8.87
N LEU A 95 -9.41 -1.55 -8.35
CA LEU A 95 -10.00 -2.59 -9.20
C LEU A 95 -11.25 -2.12 -9.92
N ALA A 96 -12.03 -1.23 -9.31
CA ALA A 96 -13.25 -0.69 -9.91
C ALA A 96 -12.96 0.35 -10.99
N THR A 97 -11.98 1.23 -10.75
CA THR A 97 -11.68 2.35 -11.66
C THR A 97 -10.62 2.02 -12.69
N HIS A 98 -9.75 1.01 -12.43
CA HIS A 98 -8.57 0.68 -13.20
C HIS A 98 -7.59 1.85 -13.38
N LYS A 99 -7.63 2.80 -12.43
CA LYS A 99 -6.72 3.95 -12.41
C LYS A 99 -5.63 3.73 -11.37
N ALA A 100 -4.37 3.89 -11.78
CA ALA A 100 -3.22 3.76 -10.90
C ALA A 100 -3.19 4.88 -9.85
N LEU A 101 -2.58 4.59 -8.70
CA LEU A 101 -2.25 5.62 -7.73
C LEU A 101 -1.14 6.49 -8.31
N GLU A 102 -1.27 7.81 -8.12
CA GLU A 102 -0.32 8.78 -8.67
C GLU A 102 0.55 9.38 -7.57
N MET A 103 1.85 9.51 -7.84
CA MET A 103 2.79 10.14 -6.91
C MET A 103 2.39 11.58 -6.62
N GLY A 104 2.53 11.97 -5.35
CA GLY A 104 2.25 13.34 -4.91
C GLY A 104 0.79 13.62 -4.63
N GLN A 105 -0.10 12.66 -4.84
CA GLN A 105 -1.52 12.81 -4.56
C GLN A 105 -1.84 12.49 -3.12
N VAL A 106 -2.88 13.13 -2.60
CA VAL A 106 -3.47 12.80 -1.30
C VAL A 106 -4.85 12.21 -1.55
N TYR A 107 -5.06 11.00 -1.04
CA TYR A 107 -6.34 10.30 -1.13
C TYR A 107 -7.09 10.48 0.18
N ASP A 108 -8.33 10.94 0.10
CA ASP A 108 -9.13 11.25 1.28
C ASP A 108 -9.48 9.99 2.07
N VAL A 109 -9.40 10.11 3.39
CA VAL A 109 -9.77 9.05 4.33
C VAL A 109 -11.05 9.49 5.04
N PRO A 110 -12.10 8.62 5.07
CA PRO A 110 -13.31 8.93 5.83
C PRO A 110 -12.97 9.20 7.30
N GLY A 111 -13.40 10.34 7.82
CA GLY A 111 -13.12 10.72 9.22
C GLY A 111 -13.67 9.75 10.25
N SER A 112 -14.71 8.98 9.88
CA SER A 112 -15.30 7.96 10.75
C SER A 112 -14.38 6.76 10.99
N LEU A 113 -13.36 6.51 10.15
CA LEU A 113 -12.44 5.40 10.33
C LEU A 113 -11.49 5.62 11.52
N PHE A 114 -11.11 6.87 11.78
CA PHE A 114 -10.18 7.22 12.85
C PHE A 114 -10.74 8.40 13.66
N PRO A 115 -11.85 8.19 14.40
CA PRO A 115 -12.58 9.31 15.03
C PRO A 115 -11.78 10.06 16.08
N ASN A 116 -10.79 9.41 16.71
CA ASN A 116 -9.97 10.01 17.76
C ASN A 116 -8.58 10.44 17.27
N LYS A 117 -8.40 10.48 15.95
CA LYS A 117 -7.11 10.83 15.33
C LYS A 117 -7.34 11.83 14.21
N ASN A 118 -6.41 12.75 14.05
CA ASN A 118 -6.49 13.79 13.02
C ASN A 118 -5.93 13.27 11.68
N ILE A 119 -6.41 12.11 11.23
CA ILE A 119 -6.02 11.52 9.96
C ILE A 119 -7.13 11.80 8.95
N SER A 120 -6.81 12.53 7.88
CA SER A 120 -7.77 12.89 6.86
C SER A 120 -7.40 12.42 5.46
N GLY A 121 -6.18 11.95 5.25
CA GLY A 121 -5.74 11.49 3.94
C GLY A 121 -4.55 10.57 4.00
N LEU A 122 -4.26 9.98 2.83
CA LEU A 122 -3.07 9.18 2.60
C LEU A 122 -2.25 9.86 1.50
N TYR A 123 -1.02 10.21 1.81
CA TYR A 123 -0.09 10.76 0.83
C TYR A 123 0.57 9.61 0.06
N CYS A 124 0.61 9.74 -1.25
CA CYS A 124 1.17 8.74 -2.15
C CYS A 124 2.57 9.12 -2.59
N SER A 125 3.55 8.26 -2.33
CA SER A 125 4.95 8.52 -2.65
C SER A 125 5.68 7.23 -3.05
N PHE A 126 6.87 7.38 -3.61
CA PHE A 126 7.79 6.25 -3.71
C PHE A 126 8.29 5.89 -2.31
N PRO A 127 8.65 4.61 -2.06
CA PRO A 127 8.91 4.14 -0.69
C PRO A 127 10.30 4.49 -0.17
N ALA A 128 10.59 5.79 -0.05
CA ALA A 128 11.89 6.30 0.37
C ALA A 128 12.31 5.85 1.77
N PHE A 129 11.35 5.48 2.61
CA PHE A 129 11.59 5.04 3.99
C PHE A 129 12.01 3.57 4.07
N TYR A 130 11.86 2.83 2.98
CA TYR A 130 12.14 1.40 2.89
C TYR A 130 13.46 1.15 2.16
N ALA A 131 13.85 -0.12 2.01
CA ALA A 131 15.03 -0.49 1.25
C ALA A 131 14.91 0.00 -0.21
N ASP A 132 16.00 0.46 -0.80
CA ASP A 132 15.99 1.05 -2.14
C ASP A 132 15.40 0.12 -3.21
N ASP A 133 15.65 -1.18 -3.08
CA ASP A 133 15.20 -2.16 -4.06
C ASP A 133 13.70 -2.44 -4.03
N ILE A 134 12.97 -1.97 -3.00
CA ILE A 134 11.54 -2.29 -2.90
C ILE A 134 10.69 -1.55 -3.93
N TRP A 135 11.16 -0.41 -4.43
CA TRP A 135 10.41 0.46 -5.32
C TRP A 135 9.85 -0.26 -6.56
N VAL A 136 10.68 -1.02 -7.24
CA VAL A 136 10.29 -1.66 -8.49
C VAL A 136 10.58 -3.15 -8.47
N CYS A 137 9.57 -3.95 -8.78
CA CYS A 137 9.73 -5.37 -9.07
C CYS A 137 9.71 -5.54 -10.59
N ASP A 138 10.85 -5.87 -11.18
CA ASP A 138 11.01 -6.03 -12.62
C ASP A 138 10.69 -7.45 -13.10
N GLY A 139 10.26 -8.33 -12.20
CA GLY A 139 9.88 -9.71 -12.53
C GLY A 139 8.49 -9.84 -13.16
N THR A 140 7.76 -8.74 -13.34
CA THR A 140 6.44 -8.71 -13.97
C THR A 140 6.46 -7.88 -15.26
N ASN A 141 5.44 -8.00 -16.08
CA ASN A 141 5.33 -7.22 -17.32
C ASN A 141 3.91 -6.65 -17.45
N PRO A 142 3.72 -5.31 -17.39
CA PRO A 142 4.73 -4.31 -17.06
C PRO A 142 5.28 -4.46 -15.63
N ASP A 143 6.34 -3.73 -15.31
CA ASP A 143 6.94 -3.75 -13.98
C ASP A 143 5.92 -3.38 -12.91
N THR A 144 6.11 -3.92 -11.69
CA THR A 144 5.26 -3.60 -10.55
C THR A 144 5.95 -2.58 -9.66
N TYR A 145 5.25 -1.50 -9.36
CA TYR A 145 5.72 -0.45 -8.45
C TYR A 145 5.08 -0.64 -7.07
N PHE A 146 5.90 -0.60 -6.02
CA PHE A 146 5.42 -0.65 -4.65
C PHE A 146 5.22 0.78 -4.16
N ILE A 147 3.96 1.18 -4.06
CA ILE A 147 3.57 2.55 -3.76
C ILE A 147 3.42 2.69 -2.25
N TRP A 148 4.10 3.70 -1.70
CA TRP A 148 4.02 3.97 -0.26
C TRP A 148 2.91 4.97 0.02
N LEU A 149 1.96 4.56 0.85
CA LEU A 149 0.91 5.42 1.36
C LEU A 149 1.17 5.65 2.84
N PHE A 150 1.16 6.91 3.26
CA PHE A 150 1.28 7.22 4.68
C PHE A 150 0.24 8.25 5.11
N PRO A 151 -0.23 8.15 6.38
CA PRO A 151 -1.29 9.01 6.86
C PRO A 151 -0.83 10.46 6.96
N VAL A 152 -1.72 11.38 6.60
CA VAL A 152 -1.50 12.82 6.78
C VAL A 152 -2.69 13.44 7.49
N THR A 153 -2.43 14.53 8.20
CA THR A 153 -3.47 15.33 8.84
C THR A 153 -4.17 16.17 7.79
N LYS A 154 -5.29 16.81 8.18
CA LYS A 154 -6.01 17.72 7.29
C LYS A 154 -5.12 18.87 6.81
N ASP A 155 -4.34 19.47 7.72
CA ASP A 155 -3.48 20.60 7.38
C ASP A 155 -2.34 20.17 6.44
N GLU A 156 -1.73 19.03 6.70
CA GLU A 156 -0.70 18.47 5.82
C GLU A 156 -1.26 18.17 4.43
N GLY A 157 -2.47 17.61 4.37
CA GLY A 157 -3.15 17.32 3.10
C GLY A 157 -3.43 18.59 2.29
N VAL A 158 -3.83 19.67 2.95
CA VAL A 158 -4.06 20.97 2.30
C VAL A 158 -2.77 21.52 1.71
N ILE A 159 -1.66 21.43 2.44
CA ILE A 159 -0.35 21.87 1.95
C ILE A 159 0.04 21.12 0.68
N VAL A 160 -0.10 19.81 0.68
CA VAL A 160 0.23 18.98 -0.48
C VAL A 160 -0.66 19.34 -1.67
N LYS A 161 -1.98 19.44 -1.47
CA LYS A 161 -2.94 19.74 -2.54
C LYS A 161 -2.74 21.14 -3.11
N SER A 162 -2.20 22.08 -2.32
CA SER A 162 -1.92 23.44 -2.79
C SER A 162 -0.63 23.55 -3.61
N GLY A 163 0.17 22.50 -3.65
CA GLY A 163 1.42 22.50 -4.39
C GLY A 163 2.57 23.22 -3.71
N VAL A 164 2.45 23.46 -2.42
CA VAL A 164 3.49 24.17 -1.64
C VAL A 164 4.45 23.17 -0.99
#